data_2ab2ecd7a25d876379da5efa691b4258
#
_entry.id   2ab2ecd7a25d876379da5efa691b4258
#
_cell.length_a   1.000
_cell.length_b   1.000
_cell.length_c   1.000
_cell.angle_alpha   90.00
_cell.angle_beta   90.00
_cell.angle_gamma   90.00
#
_symmetry.space_group_name_H-M   'P 1'
#
loop_
_entity.id
_entity.type
_entity.pdbx_description
1 polymer ?
#
loop_
_entity_poly.entity_id
_entity_poly.type
_entity_poly.pdbx_seq_one_letter_code
_entity_poly.pdbx_strand_id
1 'polypeptide(L)'
;KTDIMFWSSNKRKPGYKTIAYSQINNDKIKIIKEHIDNSIEDSYLKLRLNETEWVNGYSIATSWHKNIYKISFDCFASQVLNWQKLLGLPPVFNNNENVPGNMIDVMPWNIIDENCSLKVIDQEWVLKDDIPASYILIRGLFHFFNRYNISFKEIFDGKFYNLKNLITAILKKNIINFSKKEINQFIKLEADFHSKVFNKNKRDLAKNIRSSLNTKKGYYKSFF
;
A
#
# COMPACT_ATOMS: atom_id res chain seq x y z
N LYS A 1 17.69 3.03 -28.79
CA LYS A 1 16.87 1.79 -28.70
C LYS A 1 15.95 1.93 -27.52
N THR A 2 14.66 1.97 -27.76
CA THR A 2 13.66 2.07 -26.71
C THR A 2 13.19 0.67 -26.40
N ASP A 3 13.68 0.08 -25.31
CA ASP A 3 13.14 -1.20 -24.82
C ASP A 3 11.93 -0.85 -23.97
N ILE A 4 10.76 -1.25 -24.44
CA ILE A 4 9.50 -0.82 -23.89
C ILE A 4 8.91 -1.96 -23.07
N MET A 5 8.77 -1.72 -21.77
CA MET A 5 7.88 -2.53 -20.94
C MET A 5 6.59 -1.76 -20.72
N PHE A 6 5.44 -2.38 -21.03
CA PHE A 6 4.15 -1.75 -20.88
C PHE A 6 3.39 -2.26 -19.67
N TRP A 7 2.84 -1.34 -18.90
CA TRP A 7 1.76 -1.61 -17.97
C TRP A 7 0.59 -0.70 -18.30
N SER A 8 -0.59 -1.26 -18.41
CA SER A 8 -1.79 -0.45 -18.55
C SER A 8 -2.78 -0.74 -17.42
N SER A 9 -3.43 0.29 -16.94
CA SER A 9 -4.42 0.23 -15.87
C SER A 9 -5.86 0.16 -16.42
N ASN A 10 -6.12 -0.78 -17.33
CA ASN A 10 -7.40 -0.87 -18.07
C ASN A 10 -8.65 -1.04 -17.19
N LYS A 11 -8.50 -1.52 -15.95
CA LYS A 11 -9.62 -1.73 -15.03
C LYS A 11 -10.07 -0.45 -14.31
N ARG A 12 -9.32 0.62 -14.41
CA ARG A 12 -9.65 1.92 -13.82
C ARG A 12 -10.73 2.61 -14.63
N LYS A 13 -11.49 3.53 -14.02
CA LYS A 13 -12.40 4.40 -14.73
C LYS A 13 -11.66 5.28 -15.75
N PRO A 14 -12.33 5.74 -16.82
CA PRO A 14 -11.78 6.78 -17.68
C PRO A 14 -11.27 7.97 -16.85
N GLY A 15 -10.15 8.58 -17.28
CA GLY A 15 -9.47 9.64 -16.56
C GLY A 15 -8.51 9.20 -15.45
N TYR A 16 -8.62 7.96 -14.98
CA TYR A 16 -7.63 7.34 -14.07
C TYR A 16 -6.78 6.26 -14.74
N LYS A 17 -7.05 5.98 -16.01
CA LYS A 17 -6.27 5.02 -16.78
C LYS A 17 -4.93 5.61 -17.17
N THR A 18 -3.89 4.85 -16.91
CA THR A 18 -2.51 5.23 -17.23
C THR A 18 -1.83 4.14 -18.01
N ILE A 19 -0.85 4.54 -18.80
CA ILE A 19 0.16 3.67 -19.40
C ILE A 19 1.50 4.03 -18.78
N ALA A 20 2.31 3.03 -18.50
CA ALA A 20 3.68 3.21 -18.06
C ALA A 20 4.61 2.46 -19.00
N TYR A 21 5.73 3.08 -19.36
CA TYR A 21 6.76 2.47 -20.20
C TYR A 21 8.16 2.89 -19.75
N SER A 22 9.14 2.08 -20.09
CA SER A 22 10.54 2.40 -19.83
C SER A 22 11.20 3.06 -21.05
N GLN A 23 12.07 3.99 -20.81
CA GLN A 23 12.93 4.62 -21.81
C GLN A 23 14.38 4.56 -21.33
N ILE A 24 15.28 4.07 -22.21
CA ILE A 24 16.71 4.08 -21.93
C ILE A 24 17.33 5.33 -22.57
N ASN A 25 17.99 6.14 -21.73
CA ASN A 25 18.69 7.33 -22.17
C ASN A 25 20.03 7.42 -21.42
N ASN A 26 21.15 7.43 -22.18
CA ASN A 26 22.51 7.51 -21.60
C ASN A 26 22.75 6.51 -20.45
N ASP A 27 22.47 5.24 -20.67
CA ASP A 27 22.59 4.13 -19.71
C ASP A 27 21.70 4.22 -18.47
N LYS A 28 20.81 5.24 -18.42
CA LYS A 28 19.79 5.35 -17.39
C LYS A 28 18.44 4.89 -17.90
N ILE A 29 17.75 4.12 -17.08
CA ILE A 29 16.37 3.70 -17.35
C ILE A 29 15.44 4.69 -16.65
N LYS A 30 14.54 5.28 -17.43
CA LYS A 30 13.45 6.12 -16.93
C LYS A 30 12.13 5.42 -17.08
N ILE A 31 11.25 5.56 -16.11
CA ILE A 31 9.86 5.14 -16.17
C ILE A 31 9.00 6.37 -16.41
N ILE A 32 8.29 6.34 -17.51
CA ILE A 32 7.39 7.41 -17.94
C ILE A 32 5.97 6.92 -17.80
N LYS A 33 5.09 7.77 -17.24
CA LYS A 33 3.66 7.49 -17.13
C LYS A 33 2.86 8.55 -17.81
N GLU A 34 1.84 8.14 -18.54
CA GLU A 34 0.94 9.00 -19.28
C GLU A 34 -0.52 8.60 -19.07
N HIS A 35 -1.42 9.56 -19.23
CA HIS A 35 -2.85 9.26 -19.30
C HIS A 35 -3.18 8.55 -20.59
N ILE A 36 -4.05 7.53 -20.54
CA ILE A 36 -4.62 6.90 -21.73
C ILE A 36 -5.80 7.74 -22.25
N ASP A 37 -6.60 8.25 -21.31
CA ASP A 37 -7.78 9.09 -21.61
C ASP A 37 -7.51 10.52 -21.08
N ASN A 38 -8.40 11.47 -21.42
CA ASN A 38 -8.35 12.81 -20.86
C ASN A 38 -8.39 12.74 -19.32
N SER A 39 -7.54 13.54 -18.65
CA SER A 39 -7.51 13.63 -17.20
C SER A 39 -8.87 14.09 -16.66
N ILE A 40 -9.31 13.49 -15.56
CA ILE A 40 -10.47 13.98 -14.80
C ILE A 40 -9.96 14.95 -13.74
N GLU A 41 -10.55 16.13 -13.66
CA GLU A 41 -10.43 16.98 -12.48
C GLU A 41 -11.34 16.41 -11.38
N ASP A 42 -10.79 15.58 -10.51
CA ASP A 42 -11.47 15.16 -9.28
C ASP A 42 -11.02 16.08 -8.14
N SER A 43 -11.98 16.65 -7.43
CA SER A 43 -11.71 17.54 -6.30
C SER A 43 -11.04 16.85 -5.11
N TYR A 44 -11.04 15.53 -5.07
CA TYR A 44 -10.57 14.72 -3.95
C TYR A 44 -9.29 13.92 -4.26
N LEU A 45 -9.13 13.45 -5.49
CA LEU A 45 -8.06 12.53 -5.90
C LEU A 45 -7.41 13.00 -7.20
N LYS A 46 -6.09 13.15 -7.19
CA LYS A 46 -5.31 13.50 -8.37
C LYS A 46 -4.33 12.39 -8.72
N LEU A 47 -4.04 12.24 -10.00
CA LEU A 47 -2.91 11.47 -10.49
C LEU A 47 -1.68 12.39 -10.62
N ARG A 48 -0.55 11.92 -10.09
CA ARG A 48 0.77 12.50 -10.30
C ARG A 48 1.53 11.60 -11.29
N LEU A 49 1.59 12.00 -12.53
CA LEU A 49 2.29 11.27 -13.58
C LEU A 49 3.67 11.89 -13.77
N ASN A 50 4.61 11.50 -12.91
CA ASN A 50 5.98 11.97 -12.97
C ASN A 50 6.86 10.94 -13.69
N GLU A 51 7.81 11.43 -14.46
CA GLU A 51 8.95 10.66 -14.88
C GLU A 51 9.82 10.32 -13.65
N THR A 52 10.22 9.06 -13.52
CA THR A 52 11.04 8.58 -12.42
C THR A 52 12.21 7.76 -12.95
N GLU A 53 13.39 7.86 -12.32
CA GLU A 53 14.49 6.96 -12.63
C GLU A 53 14.20 5.56 -12.09
N TRP A 54 14.66 4.54 -12.81
CA TRP A 54 14.63 3.16 -12.31
C TRP A 54 15.52 3.02 -11.09
N VAL A 55 15.00 2.42 -10.04
CA VAL A 55 15.74 2.12 -8.82
C VAL A 55 16.03 0.63 -8.75
N ASN A 56 17.30 0.26 -8.61
CA ASN A 56 17.71 -1.13 -8.46
C ASN A 56 17.54 -1.59 -7.01
N GLY A 57 17.03 -2.80 -6.83
CA GLY A 57 16.86 -3.40 -5.51
C GLY A 57 15.57 -4.20 -5.38
N TYR A 58 15.31 -4.64 -4.16
CA TYR A 58 14.06 -5.31 -3.82
C TYR A 58 13.15 -4.37 -3.04
N SER A 59 11.85 -4.46 -3.30
CA SER A 59 10.91 -3.75 -2.43
C SER A 59 10.94 -4.33 -1.01
N ILE A 60 10.69 -3.48 -0.02
CA ILE A 60 10.61 -3.95 1.38
C ILE A 60 9.52 -5.01 1.54
N ALA A 61 8.43 -4.94 0.77
CA ALA A 61 7.42 -6.00 0.74
C ALA A 61 7.97 -7.34 0.26
N THR A 62 8.84 -7.35 -0.75
CA THR A 62 9.51 -8.57 -1.22
C THR A 62 10.43 -9.13 -0.12
N SER A 63 11.18 -8.27 0.56
CA SER A 63 12.04 -8.66 1.68
C SER A 63 11.23 -9.21 2.86
N TRP A 64 10.11 -8.57 3.20
CA TRP A 64 9.17 -9.08 4.21
C TRP A 64 8.65 -10.46 3.84
N HIS A 65 8.18 -10.65 2.60
CA HIS A 65 7.64 -11.94 2.14
C HIS A 65 8.69 -13.06 2.21
N LYS A 66 9.93 -12.80 1.78
CA LYS A 66 11.02 -13.79 1.85
C LYS A 66 11.33 -14.24 3.28
N ASN A 67 11.16 -13.36 4.25
CA ASN A 67 11.61 -13.57 5.62
C ASN A 67 10.49 -13.92 6.61
N ILE A 68 9.22 -13.59 6.33
CA ILE A 68 8.12 -13.64 7.30
C ILE A 68 7.90 -15.01 7.93
N TYR A 69 8.26 -16.08 7.24
CA TYR A 69 8.16 -17.46 7.74
C TYR A 69 9.31 -17.87 8.68
N LYS A 70 10.34 -17.02 8.79
CA LYS A 70 11.60 -17.31 9.54
C LYS A 70 11.83 -16.38 10.71
N ILE A 71 11.11 -15.27 10.78
CA ILE A 71 11.32 -14.24 11.81
C ILE A 71 10.22 -14.26 12.87
N SER A 72 10.54 -13.78 14.07
CA SER A 72 9.57 -13.60 15.13
C SER A 72 8.58 -12.47 14.80
N PHE A 73 7.44 -12.47 15.49
CA PHE A 73 6.47 -11.38 15.43
C PHE A 73 7.09 -10.02 15.79
N ASP A 74 7.95 -9.98 16.81
CA ASP A 74 8.60 -8.74 17.24
C ASP A 74 9.60 -8.21 16.21
N CYS A 75 10.33 -9.09 15.55
CA CYS A 75 11.19 -8.72 14.43
C CYS A 75 10.39 -8.13 13.27
N PHE A 76 9.26 -8.76 12.90
CA PHE A 76 8.38 -8.22 11.85
C PHE A 76 7.78 -6.87 12.25
N ALA A 77 7.31 -6.72 13.49
CA ALA A 77 6.78 -5.45 13.98
C ALA A 77 7.84 -4.33 13.93
N SER A 78 9.11 -4.65 14.20
CA SER A 78 10.22 -3.70 14.06
C SER A 78 10.46 -3.28 12.60
N GLN A 79 10.29 -4.18 11.64
CA GLN A 79 10.36 -3.84 10.22
C GLN A 79 9.21 -2.90 9.81
N VAL A 80 8.01 -3.10 10.35
CA VAL A 80 6.87 -2.18 10.16
C VAL A 80 7.18 -0.79 10.73
N LEU A 81 7.85 -0.72 11.89
CA LEU A 81 8.32 0.55 12.46
C LEU A 81 9.29 1.28 11.53
N ASN A 82 10.20 0.58 10.88
CA ASN A 82 11.13 1.21 9.92
C ASN A 82 10.40 1.78 8.71
N TRP A 83 9.38 1.09 8.21
CA TRP A 83 8.49 1.66 7.19
C TRP A 83 7.73 2.89 7.71
N GLN A 84 7.19 2.84 8.92
CA GLN A 84 6.48 3.96 9.56
C GLN A 84 7.32 5.24 9.61
N LYS A 85 8.63 5.14 9.86
CA LYS A 85 9.54 6.30 9.88
C LYS A 85 9.58 7.06 8.54
N LEU A 86 9.41 6.36 7.42
CA LEU A 86 9.35 6.98 6.09
C LEU A 86 8.09 7.84 5.90
N LEU A 87 7.06 7.63 6.69
CA LEU A 87 5.87 8.48 6.73
C LEU A 87 6.07 9.74 7.59
N GLY A 88 7.26 9.95 8.14
CA GLY A 88 7.53 11.06 9.07
C GLY A 88 6.92 10.86 10.46
N LEU A 89 6.45 9.65 10.79
CA LEU A 89 5.78 9.36 12.06
C LEU A 89 6.79 8.94 13.14
N PRO A 90 6.61 9.37 14.40
CA PRO A 90 7.40 8.87 15.51
C PRO A 90 7.14 7.38 15.76
N PRO A 91 8.05 6.67 16.48
CA PRO A 91 7.87 5.24 16.78
C PRO A 91 6.56 4.91 17.48
N VAL A 92 6.07 5.82 18.34
CA VAL A 92 4.77 5.74 19.00
C VAL A 92 4.03 7.06 18.79
N PHE A 93 2.79 7.01 18.35
CA PHE A 93 1.97 8.20 18.06
C PHE A 93 0.50 7.96 18.42
N ASN A 94 -0.27 9.04 18.46
CA ASN A 94 -1.71 8.98 18.73
C ASN A 94 -2.50 8.55 17.50
N ASN A 95 -3.63 7.90 17.69
CA ASN A 95 -4.53 7.50 16.61
C ASN A 95 -5.16 8.68 15.83
N ASN A 96 -4.99 9.91 16.30
CA ASN A 96 -5.44 11.13 15.62
C ASN A 96 -4.40 11.75 14.67
N GLU A 97 -3.17 11.18 14.62
CA GLU A 97 -2.15 11.68 13.72
C GLU A 97 -2.56 11.48 12.27
N ASN A 98 -2.32 12.52 11.47
CA ASN A 98 -2.54 12.52 10.04
C ASN A 98 -1.21 12.66 9.30
N VAL A 99 -1.19 12.18 8.07
CA VAL A 99 -0.09 12.37 7.12
C VAL A 99 -0.62 13.04 5.85
N PRO A 100 0.23 13.77 5.11
CA PRO A 100 -0.18 14.39 3.86
C PRO A 100 -0.78 13.38 2.88
N GLY A 101 -1.78 13.80 2.12
CA GLY A 101 -2.51 12.94 1.17
C GLY A 101 -1.64 12.35 0.06
N ASN A 102 -0.48 12.92 -0.23
CA ASN A 102 0.51 12.36 -1.16
C ASN A 102 1.27 11.15 -0.59
N MET A 103 1.13 10.85 0.70
CA MET A 103 1.73 9.66 1.32
C MET A 103 0.91 8.38 1.06
N ILE A 104 -0.25 8.46 0.40
CA ILE A 104 -1.12 7.29 0.14
C ILE A 104 -0.41 6.15 -0.59
N ASP A 105 0.60 6.45 -1.39
CA ASP A 105 1.39 5.48 -2.15
C ASP A 105 2.73 5.12 -1.52
N VAL A 106 3.05 5.61 -0.32
CA VAL A 106 4.22 5.19 0.44
C VAL A 106 3.96 3.81 1.04
N MET A 107 3.76 2.84 0.15
CA MET A 107 3.41 1.46 0.48
C MET A 107 4.65 0.56 0.45
N PRO A 108 4.66 -0.56 1.20
CA PRO A 108 5.84 -1.44 1.27
C PRO A 108 6.33 -1.96 -0.09
N TRP A 109 5.47 -2.09 -1.08
CA TRP A 109 5.86 -2.49 -2.45
C TRP A 109 6.40 -1.35 -3.32
N ASN A 110 6.15 -0.09 -2.91
CA ASN A 110 6.64 1.12 -3.58
C ASN A 110 7.90 1.68 -2.90
N ILE A 111 8.52 0.94 -2.01
CA ILE A 111 9.75 1.33 -1.34
C ILE A 111 10.82 0.32 -1.68
N ILE A 112 11.85 0.76 -2.38
CA ILE A 112 12.98 -0.06 -2.80
C ILE A 112 14.14 0.16 -1.83
N ASP A 113 14.73 -0.92 -1.37
CA ASP A 113 16.01 -0.90 -0.65
C ASP A 113 17.14 -1.01 -1.70
N GLU A 114 17.78 0.13 -1.94
CA GLU A 114 18.94 0.25 -2.80
C GLU A 114 20.18 0.46 -1.93
N ASN A 115 20.95 -0.60 -1.69
CA ASN A 115 22.17 -0.54 -0.90
C ASN A 115 21.99 0.08 0.50
N CYS A 116 20.99 -0.38 1.25
CA CYS A 116 20.61 0.14 2.57
C CYS A 116 20.04 1.57 2.56
N SER A 117 19.71 2.11 1.40
CA SER A 117 19.00 3.37 1.23
C SER A 117 17.58 3.11 0.74
N LEU A 118 16.59 3.53 1.52
CA LEU A 118 15.19 3.35 1.15
C LEU A 118 14.73 4.47 0.24
N LYS A 119 14.29 4.11 -0.96
CA LYS A 119 13.75 5.04 -1.97
C LYS A 119 12.28 4.76 -2.23
N VAL A 120 11.46 5.79 -2.12
CA VAL A 120 10.03 5.70 -2.47
C VAL A 120 9.88 5.90 -3.97
N ILE A 121 9.20 4.96 -4.61
CA ILE A 121 8.88 4.96 -6.04
C ILE A 121 7.37 4.96 -6.24
N ASP A 122 6.93 5.14 -7.48
CA ASP A 122 5.53 4.91 -7.92
C ASP A 122 4.46 5.67 -7.10
N GLN A 123 4.76 6.91 -6.71
CA GLN A 123 3.81 7.80 -6.04
C GLN A 123 2.83 8.40 -7.05
N GLU A 124 1.86 7.60 -7.49
CA GLU A 124 0.90 7.98 -8.53
C GLU A 124 -0.30 8.75 -7.98
N TRP A 125 -0.75 8.39 -6.75
CA TRP A 125 -1.97 8.96 -6.19
C TRP A 125 -1.67 10.07 -5.18
N VAL A 126 -2.46 11.13 -5.27
CA VAL A 126 -2.42 12.25 -4.32
C VAL A 126 -3.84 12.57 -3.89
N LEU A 127 -4.14 12.37 -2.62
CA LEU A 127 -5.36 12.86 -2.01
C LEU A 127 -5.21 14.35 -1.68
N LYS A 128 -6.29 15.12 -1.82
CA LYS A 128 -6.29 16.55 -1.54
C LYS A 128 -6.09 16.84 -0.06
N ASP A 129 -6.73 16.06 0.78
CA ASP A 129 -6.73 16.25 2.22
C ASP A 129 -5.73 15.30 2.89
N ASP A 130 -5.27 15.68 4.08
CA ASP A 130 -4.51 14.81 4.94
C ASP A 130 -5.31 13.58 5.32
N ILE A 131 -4.63 12.47 5.52
CA ILE A 131 -5.24 11.17 5.79
C ILE A 131 -4.75 10.60 7.13
N PRO A 132 -5.59 9.85 7.85
CA PRO A 132 -5.16 9.24 9.10
C PRO A 132 -3.93 8.34 8.88
N ALA A 133 -2.89 8.54 9.70
CA ALA A 133 -1.68 7.71 9.65
C ALA A 133 -2.00 6.22 9.84
N SER A 134 -2.96 5.91 10.72
CA SER A 134 -3.47 4.56 10.93
C SER A 134 -4.05 3.94 9.65
N TYR A 135 -4.71 4.73 8.79
CA TYR A 135 -5.23 4.25 7.51
C TYR A 135 -4.12 3.74 6.60
N ILE A 136 -3.03 4.50 6.44
CA ILE A 136 -1.90 4.11 5.60
C ILE A 136 -1.26 2.81 6.11
N LEU A 137 -1.03 2.72 7.43
CA LEU A 137 -0.40 1.54 8.02
C LEU A 137 -1.30 0.30 7.90
N ILE A 138 -2.60 0.43 8.14
CA ILE A 138 -3.54 -0.68 7.93
C ILE A 138 -3.58 -1.06 6.46
N ARG A 139 -3.64 -0.10 5.54
CA ARG A 139 -3.67 -0.29 4.09
C ARG A 139 -2.46 -1.07 3.61
N GLY A 140 -1.26 -0.65 3.98
CA GLY A 140 -0.04 -1.34 3.58
C GLY A 140 0.03 -2.78 4.08
N LEU A 141 -0.29 -3.02 5.36
CA LEU A 141 -0.34 -4.37 5.93
C LEU A 141 -1.45 -5.22 5.29
N PHE A 142 -2.66 -4.67 5.14
CA PHE A 142 -3.78 -5.36 4.52
C PHE A 142 -3.45 -5.86 3.12
N HIS A 143 -2.91 -4.98 2.27
CA HIS A 143 -2.55 -5.34 0.91
C HIS A 143 -1.33 -6.26 0.86
N PHE A 144 -0.34 -6.09 1.73
CA PHE A 144 0.81 -6.98 1.81
C PHE A 144 0.37 -8.44 2.07
N PHE A 145 -0.38 -8.68 3.13
CA PHE A 145 -0.81 -10.05 3.49
C PHE A 145 -1.71 -10.67 2.44
N ASN A 146 -2.61 -9.89 1.83
CA ASN A 146 -3.49 -10.38 0.78
C ASN A 146 -2.73 -10.66 -0.53
N ARG A 147 -1.82 -9.79 -0.94
CA ARG A 147 -1.05 -9.92 -2.19
C ARG A 147 -0.20 -11.18 -2.20
N TYR A 148 0.44 -11.50 -1.08
CA TYR A 148 1.30 -12.68 -0.97
C TYR A 148 0.57 -13.94 -0.47
N ASN A 149 -0.74 -13.85 -0.24
CA ASN A 149 -1.59 -14.98 0.18
C ASN A 149 -1.02 -15.74 1.41
N ILE A 150 -0.53 -14.99 2.39
CA ILE A 150 0.18 -15.51 3.55
C ILE A 150 -0.78 -16.25 4.49
N SER A 151 -0.41 -17.47 4.88
CA SER A 151 -1.13 -18.28 5.85
C SER A 151 -0.74 -17.88 7.28
N PHE A 152 -1.70 -17.43 8.08
CA PHE A 152 -1.45 -17.01 9.47
C PHE A 152 -1.12 -18.16 10.40
N LYS A 153 -1.36 -19.41 9.98
CA LYS A 153 -0.95 -20.60 10.71
C LYS A 153 0.53 -20.91 10.58
N GLU A 154 1.17 -20.43 9.51
CA GLU A 154 2.55 -20.74 9.14
C GLU A 154 3.53 -19.66 9.59
N ILE A 155 3.03 -18.52 10.06
CA ILE A 155 3.85 -17.41 10.54
C ILE A 155 3.63 -17.19 12.04
N PHE A 156 4.66 -16.71 12.72
CA PHE A 156 4.59 -16.29 14.12
C PHE A 156 4.00 -17.37 15.05
N ASP A 157 4.36 -18.64 14.82
CA ASP A 157 3.90 -19.82 15.59
C ASP A 157 2.35 -20.00 15.59
N GLY A 158 1.70 -19.55 14.52
CA GLY A 158 0.24 -19.66 14.40
C GLY A 158 -0.55 -18.80 15.39
N LYS A 159 0.09 -17.83 16.02
CA LYS A 159 -0.46 -16.99 17.10
C LYS A 159 -1.71 -16.19 16.70
N PHE A 160 -1.88 -15.91 15.41
CA PHE A 160 -2.94 -15.05 14.93
C PHE A 160 -4.01 -15.82 14.17
N TYR A 161 -5.27 -15.62 14.56
CA TYR A 161 -6.40 -16.33 13.98
C TYR A 161 -6.82 -15.77 12.61
N ASN A 162 -6.69 -14.46 12.41
CA ASN A 162 -7.06 -13.77 11.16
C ASN A 162 -6.23 -12.50 10.96
N LEU A 163 -6.35 -11.92 9.76
CA LEU A 163 -5.61 -10.71 9.36
C LEU A 163 -5.90 -9.51 10.28
N LYS A 164 -7.15 -9.34 10.70
CA LYS A 164 -7.53 -8.27 11.61
C LYS A 164 -6.78 -8.35 12.94
N ASN A 165 -6.70 -9.56 13.52
CA ASN A 165 -6.00 -9.75 14.79
C ASN A 165 -4.51 -9.46 14.67
N LEU A 166 -3.90 -9.90 13.56
CA LEU A 166 -2.49 -9.64 13.28
C LEU A 166 -2.21 -8.13 13.12
N ILE A 167 -2.95 -7.44 12.26
CA ILE A 167 -2.81 -5.98 12.07
C ILE A 167 -3.01 -5.25 13.39
N THR A 168 -4.04 -5.63 14.16
CA THR A 168 -4.31 -5.02 15.46
C THR A 168 -3.13 -5.21 16.43
N ALA A 169 -2.53 -6.41 16.47
CA ALA A 169 -1.40 -6.70 17.35
C ALA A 169 -0.16 -5.90 16.97
N ILE A 170 0.11 -5.75 15.67
CA ILE A 170 1.24 -4.94 15.19
C ILE A 170 1.02 -3.47 15.57
N LEU A 171 -0.14 -2.91 15.21
CA LEU A 171 -0.37 -1.46 15.34
C LEU A 171 -0.59 -1.01 16.79
N LYS A 172 -1.07 -1.86 17.67
CA LYS A 172 -1.13 -1.54 19.12
C LYS A 172 0.22 -1.30 19.77
N LYS A 173 1.31 -1.75 19.16
CA LYS A 173 2.67 -1.44 19.63
C LYS A 173 3.07 0.00 19.32
N ASN A 174 2.50 0.59 18.27
CA ASN A 174 2.96 1.84 17.67
C ASN A 174 1.93 2.96 17.77
N ILE A 175 0.65 2.61 17.94
CA ILE A 175 -0.45 3.60 17.98
C ILE A 175 -1.14 3.56 19.33
N ILE A 176 -1.04 4.68 20.07
CA ILE A 176 -1.76 4.88 21.32
C ILE A 176 -3.26 4.90 21.03
N ASN A 177 -4.04 4.19 21.83
CA ASN A 177 -5.50 4.07 21.70
C ASN A 177 -5.98 3.41 20.39
N PHE A 178 -5.13 2.59 19.73
CA PHE A 178 -5.56 1.83 18.57
C PHE A 178 -6.71 0.87 18.91
N SER A 179 -7.79 0.94 18.16
CA SER A 179 -9.04 0.26 18.46
C SER A 179 -9.77 -0.25 17.20
N LYS A 180 -10.95 -0.80 17.40
CA LYS A 180 -11.85 -1.19 16.30
C LYS A 180 -12.30 0.00 15.44
N LYS A 181 -12.25 1.23 15.97
CA LYS A 181 -12.64 2.45 15.25
C LYS A 181 -11.74 2.67 14.04
N GLU A 182 -10.42 2.53 14.21
CA GLU A 182 -9.42 2.72 13.13
C GLU A 182 -9.60 1.67 12.03
N ILE A 183 -9.89 0.42 12.39
CA ILE A 183 -10.22 -0.64 11.41
C ILE A 183 -11.49 -0.31 10.62
N ASN A 184 -12.53 0.20 11.27
CA ASN A 184 -13.77 0.59 10.59
C ASN A 184 -13.55 1.82 9.68
N GLN A 185 -12.74 2.78 10.12
CA GLN A 185 -12.36 3.94 9.33
C GLN A 185 -11.55 3.53 8.09
N PHE A 186 -10.59 2.61 8.24
CA PHE A 186 -9.87 2.01 7.11
C PHE A 186 -10.84 1.40 6.09
N ILE A 187 -11.78 0.56 6.52
CA ILE A 187 -12.74 -0.09 5.61
C ILE A 187 -13.52 0.95 4.80
N LYS A 188 -13.95 2.04 5.45
CA LYS A 188 -14.70 3.12 4.82
C LYS A 188 -13.85 3.86 3.78
N LEU A 189 -12.65 4.29 4.15
CA LEU A 189 -11.75 5.07 3.30
C LEU A 189 -11.23 4.24 2.12
N GLU A 190 -10.87 2.98 2.34
CA GLU A 190 -10.39 2.08 1.30
C GLU A 190 -11.49 1.74 0.29
N ALA A 191 -12.72 1.49 0.76
CA ALA A 191 -13.85 1.26 -0.12
C ALA A 191 -14.21 2.52 -0.92
N ASP A 192 -14.08 3.72 -0.34
CA ASP A 192 -14.29 4.99 -1.00
C ASP A 192 -13.26 5.23 -2.10
N PHE A 193 -11.98 5.12 -1.77
CA PHE A 193 -10.87 5.24 -2.71
C PHE A 193 -11.06 4.30 -3.92
N HIS A 194 -11.29 3.01 -3.67
CA HIS A 194 -11.46 2.03 -4.75
C HIS A 194 -12.72 2.27 -5.58
N SER A 195 -13.82 2.73 -4.98
CA SER A 195 -15.04 3.04 -5.74
C SER A 195 -14.88 4.27 -6.65
N LYS A 196 -13.98 5.19 -6.28
CA LYS A 196 -13.64 6.34 -7.14
C LYS A 196 -12.75 5.93 -8.31
N VAL A 197 -11.74 5.13 -8.06
CA VAL A 197 -10.77 4.70 -9.08
C VAL A 197 -11.33 3.63 -10.01
N PHE A 198 -12.10 2.68 -9.48
CA PHE A 198 -12.62 1.53 -10.21
C PHE A 198 -14.14 1.59 -10.34
N ASN A 199 -14.67 0.96 -11.37
CA ASN A 199 -16.13 0.85 -11.53
C ASN A 199 -16.71 -0.24 -10.62
N LYS A 200 -16.64 -0.03 -9.31
CA LYS A 200 -17.08 -0.99 -8.28
C LYS A 200 -17.97 -0.32 -7.25
N ASN A 201 -18.98 -1.07 -6.78
CA ASN A 201 -19.88 -0.58 -5.75
C ASN A 201 -19.18 -0.47 -4.39
N LYS A 202 -19.30 0.68 -3.73
CA LYS A 202 -18.66 0.98 -2.44
C LYS A 202 -19.10 0.01 -1.32
N ARG A 203 -20.39 -0.40 -1.29
CA ARG A 203 -20.90 -1.33 -0.27
C ARG A 203 -20.30 -2.73 -0.44
N ASP A 204 -20.19 -3.21 -1.69
CA ASP A 204 -19.59 -4.50 -2.00
C ASP A 204 -18.10 -4.51 -1.69
N LEU A 205 -17.39 -3.42 -2.00
CA LEU A 205 -16.00 -3.23 -1.62
C LEU A 205 -15.82 -3.31 -0.10
N ALA A 206 -16.61 -2.57 0.67
CA ALA A 206 -16.56 -2.59 2.14
C ALA A 206 -16.84 -3.99 2.70
N LYS A 207 -17.81 -4.72 2.14
CA LYS A 207 -18.11 -6.11 2.51
C LYS A 207 -16.94 -7.05 2.22
N ASN A 208 -16.31 -6.92 1.06
CA ASN A 208 -15.16 -7.73 0.66
C ASN A 208 -13.95 -7.47 1.54
N ILE A 209 -13.66 -6.20 1.88
CA ILE A 209 -12.57 -5.82 2.78
C ILE A 209 -12.80 -6.43 4.18
N ARG A 210 -14.04 -6.33 4.73
CA ARG A 210 -14.38 -6.95 6.01
C ARG A 210 -14.20 -8.47 5.98
N SER A 211 -14.65 -9.12 4.92
CA SER A 211 -14.47 -10.55 4.73
C SER A 211 -12.99 -10.93 4.75
N SER A 212 -12.17 -10.22 3.97
CA SER A 212 -10.73 -10.45 3.89
C SER A 212 -10.01 -10.26 5.24
N LEU A 213 -10.39 -9.24 6.01
CA LEU A 213 -9.85 -9.01 7.35
C LEU A 213 -10.15 -10.16 8.34
N ASN A 214 -11.23 -10.91 8.13
CA ASN A 214 -11.66 -12.01 9.00
C ASN A 214 -11.21 -13.39 8.49
N THR A 215 -10.49 -13.48 7.37
CA THR A 215 -9.98 -14.76 6.85
C THR A 215 -8.77 -15.26 7.63
N LYS A 216 -8.61 -16.60 7.67
CA LYS A 216 -7.46 -17.30 8.29
C LYS A 216 -6.21 -17.30 7.40
N LYS A 217 -6.32 -16.77 6.21
CA LYS A 217 -5.29 -16.72 5.18
C LYS A 217 -5.46 -15.42 4.42
N GLY A 218 -4.36 -14.77 4.04
CA GLY A 218 -4.41 -13.68 3.08
C GLY A 218 -5.10 -14.18 1.82
N TYR A 219 -6.14 -13.50 1.36
CA TYR A 219 -6.93 -13.94 0.22
C TYR A 219 -6.85 -12.89 -0.88
N TYR A 220 -6.11 -13.23 -1.93
CA TYR A 220 -6.07 -12.41 -3.13
C TYR A 220 -7.33 -12.66 -3.97
N LYS A 221 -8.43 -11.99 -3.66
CA LYS A 221 -9.38 -11.61 -4.71
C LYS A 221 -8.81 -10.36 -5.33
N SER A 222 -8.56 -10.36 -6.64
CA SER A 222 -8.09 -9.18 -7.35
C SER A 222 -9.00 -8.00 -7.03
N PHE A 223 -8.57 -7.14 -6.11
CA PHE A 223 -9.22 -5.86 -5.87
C PHE A 223 -8.90 -4.88 -7.01
N PHE A 224 -7.94 -5.26 -7.87
CA PHE A 224 -7.45 -4.48 -9.01
C PHE A 224 -7.89 -5.07 -10.34
#